data_dce30936df728dd93b1b65735b40a7fa
#
_entry.id   dce30936df728dd93b1b65735b40a7fa
#
_cell.length_a   1.000
_cell.length_b   1.000
_cell.length_c   1.000
_cell.angle_alpha   90.00
_cell.angle_beta   90.00
_cell.angle_gamma   90.00
#
_symmetry.space_group_name_H-M   'P 1'
#
loop_
_entity.id
_entity.type
_entity.pdbx_description
1 polymer ?
#
loop_
_entity_poly.entity_id
_entity_poly.type
_entity_poly.pdbx_seq_one_letter_code
_entity_poly.pdbx_strand_id
1 'polypeptide(L)'
;TLKGADELYRATFSKLKARQQRFYREFPWAQGRIEEIISHLDNSDERLPTGERLSSLRFRTIGIELGRGTGFDSLAYLLEEPFRTVAGEKRLRGDFLADVGQRVSFADGPLYAAIHESIYGGAGGQATTNWAAHRVREEFPEFAESGTWLTGEHIFPWQFDEDPALHAFADAAHG
;
A
#
# COMPACT_ATOMS: atom_id res chain seq x y z
N THR A 1 -18.30 -3.87 -13.89
CA THR A 1 -18.37 -2.53 -14.52
C THR A 1 -18.54 -2.70 -16.04
N LEU A 2 -19.10 -1.72 -16.74
CA LEU A 2 -19.14 -1.69 -18.22
C LEU A 2 -17.78 -1.24 -18.82
N LYS A 3 -16.84 -0.84 -17.98
CA LYS A 3 -15.51 -0.37 -18.35
C LYS A 3 -14.46 -1.44 -18.08
N GLY A 4 -13.40 -1.45 -18.87
CA GLY A 4 -12.27 -2.36 -18.64
C GLY A 4 -11.54 -2.05 -17.32
N ALA A 5 -10.83 -3.03 -16.77
CA ALA A 5 -10.09 -2.89 -15.53
C ALA A 5 -9.07 -1.73 -15.57
N ASP A 6 -8.34 -1.58 -16.65
CA ASP A 6 -7.34 -0.51 -16.81
C ASP A 6 -7.97 0.89 -16.69
N GLU A 7 -9.13 1.11 -17.36
CA GLU A 7 -9.82 2.41 -17.28
C GLU A 7 -10.32 2.69 -15.85
N LEU A 8 -10.82 1.66 -15.17
CA LEU A 8 -11.22 1.76 -13.78
C LEU A 8 -10.03 2.16 -12.89
N TYR A 9 -8.90 1.46 -13.03
CA TYR A 9 -7.72 1.75 -12.21
C TYR A 9 -7.11 3.13 -12.52
N ARG A 10 -7.11 3.59 -13.77
CA ARG A 10 -6.74 4.99 -14.06
C ARG A 10 -7.63 5.99 -13.31
N ALA A 11 -8.91 5.73 -13.23
CA ALA A 11 -9.83 6.58 -12.48
C ALA A 11 -9.56 6.51 -10.96
N THR A 12 -9.27 5.33 -10.40
CA THR A 12 -8.98 5.18 -8.97
C THR A 12 -7.65 5.83 -8.60
N PHE A 13 -6.58 5.66 -9.40
CA PHE A 13 -5.30 6.33 -9.16
C PHE A 13 -5.42 7.86 -9.28
N SER A 14 -6.19 8.37 -10.24
CA SER A 14 -6.44 9.81 -10.35
C SER A 14 -7.15 10.37 -9.12
N LYS A 15 -8.15 9.65 -8.60
CA LYS A 15 -8.84 10.03 -7.35
C LYS A 15 -7.90 9.95 -6.14
N LEU A 16 -7.09 8.90 -6.04
CA LEU A 16 -6.10 8.75 -4.98
C LEU A 16 -5.09 9.90 -5.00
N LYS A 17 -4.60 10.28 -6.19
CA LYS A 17 -3.70 11.42 -6.36
C LYS A 17 -4.32 12.71 -5.82
N ALA A 18 -5.54 13.02 -6.22
CA ALA A 18 -6.24 14.20 -5.73
C ALA A 18 -6.43 14.18 -4.20
N ARG A 19 -6.73 13.00 -3.65
CA ARG A 19 -6.94 12.83 -2.21
C ARG A 19 -5.63 12.98 -1.43
N GLN A 20 -4.53 12.42 -1.93
CA GLN A 20 -3.22 12.55 -1.31
C GLN A 20 -2.67 13.99 -1.40
N GLN A 21 -2.94 14.69 -2.49
CA GLN A 21 -2.66 16.14 -2.59
C GLN A 21 -3.40 16.93 -1.52
N ARG A 22 -4.67 16.57 -1.25
CA ARG A 22 -5.44 17.19 -0.16
C ARG A 22 -4.81 16.89 1.20
N PHE A 23 -4.43 15.63 1.45
CA PHE A 23 -3.74 15.24 2.68
C PHE A 23 -2.45 16.04 2.91
N TYR A 24 -1.62 16.21 1.88
CA TYR A 24 -0.39 17.00 1.99
C TYR A 24 -0.62 18.51 2.15
N ARG A 25 -1.74 19.03 1.69
CA ARG A 25 -2.11 20.44 2.00
C ARG A 25 -2.53 20.60 3.45
N GLU A 26 -3.20 19.62 4.01
CA GLU A 26 -3.65 19.63 5.41
C GLU A 26 -2.50 19.34 6.38
N PHE A 27 -1.59 18.44 5.99
CA PHE A 27 -0.40 18.03 6.75
C PHE A 27 0.86 18.19 5.89
N PRO A 28 1.40 19.42 5.72
CA PRO A 28 2.51 19.67 4.78
C PRO A 28 3.80 18.92 5.11
N TRP A 29 4.02 18.56 6.38
CA TRP A 29 5.17 17.80 6.83
C TRP A 29 5.10 16.30 6.46
N ALA A 30 3.90 15.78 6.18
CA ALA A 30 3.68 14.34 6.02
C ALA A 30 4.38 13.77 4.79
N GLN A 31 4.48 14.52 3.69
CA GLN A 31 5.17 14.06 2.49
C GLN A 31 6.64 13.75 2.78
N GLY A 32 7.37 14.71 3.36
CA GLY A 32 8.78 14.50 3.70
C GLY A 32 8.98 13.37 4.71
N ARG A 33 8.03 13.18 5.63
CA ARG A 33 8.08 12.08 6.59
C ARG A 33 7.88 10.72 5.91
N ILE A 34 6.98 10.60 4.96
CA ILE A 34 6.77 9.38 4.16
C ILE A 34 8.02 9.05 3.35
N GLU A 35 8.61 10.04 2.69
CA GLU A 35 9.85 9.89 1.93
C GLU A 35 11.02 9.43 2.82
N GLU A 36 11.12 9.99 4.03
CA GLU A 36 12.10 9.58 5.03
C GLU A 36 11.95 8.11 5.45
N ILE A 37 10.70 7.67 5.70
CA ILE A 37 10.41 6.27 6.05
C ILE A 37 10.73 5.34 4.89
N ILE A 38 10.34 5.67 3.67
CA ILE A 38 10.64 4.89 2.45
C ILE A 38 12.14 4.71 2.30
N SER A 39 12.90 5.83 2.35
CA SER A 39 14.36 5.78 2.26
C SER A 39 15.00 4.94 3.36
N HIS A 40 14.47 5.00 4.58
CA HIS A 40 14.94 4.16 5.68
C HIS A 40 14.67 2.67 5.42
N LEU A 41 13.46 2.32 4.99
CA LEU A 41 13.07 0.93 4.69
C LEU A 41 13.89 0.32 3.54
N ASP A 42 14.23 1.11 2.54
CA ASP A 42 15.05 0.66 1.41
C ASP A 42 16.50 0.36 1.82
N ASN A 43 16.98 0.97 2.90
CA ASN A 43 18.37 0.85 3.38
C ASN A 43 18.51 0.10 4.71
N SER A 44 17.43 -0.50 5.24
CA SER A 44 17.45 -1.18 6.54
C SER A 44 16.61 -2.47 6.52
N ASP A 45 16.82 -3.34 7.52
CA ASP A 45 16.00 -4.53 7.76
C ASP A 45 15.06 -4.27 8.94
N GLU A 46 13.96 -3.57 8.67
CA GLU A 46 12.88 -3.39 9.64
C GLU A 46 11.85 -4.52 9.49
N ARG A 47 11.46 -5.09 10.62
CA ARG A 47 10.54 -6.23 10.65
C ARG A 47 9.27 -5.91 11.41
N LEU A 48 8.15 -6.40 10.88
CA LEU A 48 6.87 -6.36 11.56
C LEU A 48 6.89 -7.31 12.78
N PRO A 49 5.99 -7.13 13.77
CA PRO A 49 5.90 -8.03 14.92
C PRO A 49 5.68 -9.51 14.55
N THR A 50 5.11 -9.78 13.39
CA THR A 50 4.91 -11.10 12.80
C THR A 50 6.18 -11.72 12.19
N GLY A 51 7.28 -10.95 12.11
CA GLY A 51 8.63 -11.41 11.79
C GLY A 51 9.09 -11.14 10.36
N GLU A 52 8.18 -10.93 9.41
CA GLU A 52 8.53 -10.62 8.02
C GLU A 52 9.08 -9.20 7.88
N ARG A 53 9.93 -8.98 6.89
CA ARG A 53 10.46 -7.66 6.56
C ARG A 53 9.34 -6.73 6.07
N LEU A 54 9.36 -5.49 6.51
CA LEU A 54 8.52 -4.43 5.94
C LEU A 54 9.27 -3.77 4.77
N SER A 55 8.81 -4.00 3.55
CA SER A 55 9.31 -3.27 2.38
C SER A 55 8.70 -1.87 2.29
N SER A 56 9.37 -0.97 1.58
CA SER A 56 8.84 0.35 1.27
C SER A 56 7.56 0.28 0.43
N LEU A 57 7.46 -0.70 -0.48
CA LEU A 57 6.26 -0.95 -1.28
C LEU A 57 5.08 -1.34 -0.38
N ARG A 58 5.29 -2.27 0.56
CA ARG A 58 4.25 -2.70 1.49
C ARG A 58 3.85 -1.59 2.46
N PHE A 59 4.81 -0.82 2.96
CA PHE A 59 4.51 0.36 3.76
C PHE A 59 3.59 1.34 3.04
N ARG A 60 3.80 1.58 1.76
CA ARG A 60 2.99 2.52 0.97
C ARG A 60 1.52 2.14 0.90
N THR A 61 1.16 0.87 1.12
CA THR A 61 -0.25 0.41 1.12
C THR A 61 -1.07 0.93 2.31
N ILE A 62 -0.44 1.55 3.33
CA ILE A 62 -1.19 2.28 4.37
C ILE A 62 -2.07 3.39 3.78
N GLY A 63 -1.84 3.77 2.53
CA GLY A 63 -2.64 4.75 1.82
C GLY A 63 -4.12 4.38 1.64
N ILE A 64 -4.51 3.14 1.93
CA ILE A 64 -5.92 2.75 2.06
C ILE A 64 -6.67 3.66 3.06
N GLU A 65 -5.98 4.15 4.09
CA GLU A 65 -6.55 5.09 5.08
C GLU A 65 -7.03 6.40 4.44
N LEU A 66 -6.41 6.84 3.34
CA LEU A 66 -6.84 8.03 2.61
C LEU A 66 -8.29 7.94 2.12
N GLY A 67 -8.81 6.74 1.92
CA GLY A 67 -10.20 6.47 1.53
C GLY A 67 -11.20 6.48 2.69
N ARG A 68 -10.74 6.41 3.93
CA ARG A 68 -11.58 6.29 5.13
C ARG A 68 -11.97 7.66 5.69
N GLY A 69 -13.09 7.71 6.45
CA GLY A 69 -13.64 8.96 7.00
C GLY A 69 -12.66 9.76 7.87
N THR A 70 -11.99 9.09 8.82
CA THR A 70 -11.00 9.69 9.74
C THR A 70 -9.56 9.40 9.31
N GLY A 71 -9.35 8.95 8.08
CA GLY A 71 -8.06 8.41 7.63
C GLY A 71 -6.93 9.44 7.58
N PHE A 72 -7.24 10.71 7.33
CA PHE A 72 -6.24 11.77 7.33
C PHE A 72 -5.63 11.98 8.72
N ASP A 73 -6.47 12.10 9.74
CA ASP A 73 -6.02 12.24 11.12
C ASP A 73 -5.29 10.98 11.60
N SER A 74 -5.80 9.81 11.24
CA SER A 74 -5.19 8.51 11.57
C SER A 74 -3.79 8.37 10.96
N LEU A 75 -3.61 8.75 9.69
CA LEU A 75 -2.29 8.76 9.04
C LEU A 75 -1.37 9.81 9.64
N ALA A 76 -1.86 11.02 9.89
CA ALA A 76 -1.06 12.07 10.49
C ALA A 76 -0.53 11.63 11.86
N TYR A 77 -1.39 11.08 12.71
CA TYR A 77 -1.00 10.55 14.02
C TYR A 77 0.05 9.44 13.90
N LEU A 78 -0.15 8.47 13.00
CA LEU A 78 0.80 7.39 12.75
C LEU A 78 2.18 7.90 12.34
N LEU A 79 2.24 8.94 11.51
CA LEU A 79 3.46 9.48 10.91
C LEU A 79 4.20 10.49 11.78
N GLU A 80 3.65 10.90 12.92
CA GLU A 80 4.22 11.96 13.77
C GLU A 80 5.65 11.63 14.24
N GLU A 81 5.83 10.49 14.90
CA GLU A 81 7.11 10.09 15.49
C GLU A 81 7.45 8.61 15.22
N PRO A 82 7.74 8.22 13.97
CA PRO A 82 7.96 6.82 13.63
C PRO A 82 9.33 6.29 14.06
N PHE A 83 10.29 7.16 14.37
CA PHE A 83 11.69 6.78 14.62
C PHE A 83 12.07 6.84 16.09
N ARG A 84 13.08 6.04 16.45
CA ARG A 84 13.82 6.08 17.70
C ARG A 84 15.30 5.81 17.43
N THR A 85 16.16 6.13 18.38
CA THR A 85 17.58 5.76 18.35
C THR A 85 17.81 4.56 19.26
N VAL A 86 18.43 3.51 18.72
CA VAL A 86 18.81 2.30 19.46
C VAL A 86 20.30 2.04 19.24
N ALA A 87 21.08 2.07 20.31
CA ALA A 87 22.53 1.89 20.24
C ALA A 87 23.25 2.80 19.21
N GLY A 88 22.76 4.04 19.06
CA GLY A 88 23.28 5.00 18.09
C GLY A 88 22.73 4.86 16.67
N GLU A 89 21.92 3.84 16.39
CA GLU A 89 21.28 3.62 15.09
C GLU A 89 19.84 4.12 15.07
N LYS A 90 19.45 4.73 13.96
CA LYS A 90 18.06 5.13 13.69
C LYS A 90 17.24 3.90 13.33
N ARG A 91 16.18 3.65 14.06
CA ARG A 91 15.28 2.52 13.87
C ARG A 91 13.83 2.98 13.91
N LEU A 92 12.94 2.24 13.26
CA LEU A 92 11.51 2.43 13.44
C LEU A 92 11.08 1.97 14.85
N ARG A 93 10.10 2.66 15.42
CA ARG A 93 9.53 2.32 16.73
C ARG A 93 8.71 1.04 16.63
N GLY A 94 8.72 0.23 17.68
CA GLY A 94 7.95 -1.02 17.71
C GLY A 94 6.44 -0.81 17.64
N ASP A 95 5.90 0.24 18.26
CA ASP A 95 4.50 0.62 18.18
C ASP A 95 4.11 1.08 16.77
N PHE A 96 4.96 1.86 16.10
CA PHE A 96 4.77 2.22 14.69
C PHE A 96 4.73 0.97 13.79
N LEU A 97 5.68 0.05 13.94
CA LEU A 97 5.71 -1.19 13.16
C LEU A 97 4.47 -2.06 13.41
N ALA A 98 3.99 -2.12 14.65
CA ALA A 98 2.77 -2.85 15.01
C ALA A 98 1.53 -2.22 14.33
N ASP A 99 1.42 -0.90 14.38
CA ASP A 99 0.32 -0.17 13.76
C ASP A 99 0.32 -0.27 12.24
N VAL A 100 1.49 -0.16 11.61
CA VAL A 100 1.64 -0.40 10.16
C VAL A 100 1.26 -1.84 9.83
N GLY A 101 1.77 -2.81 10.57
CA GLY A 101 1.49 -4.24 10.36
C GLY A 101 -0.01 -4.55 10.35
N GLN A 102 -0.78 -3.97 11.26
CA GLN A 102 -2.24 -4.14 11.29
C GLN A 102 -2.94 -3.56 10.05
N ARG A 103 -2.43 -2.47 9.49
CA ARG A 103 -3.03 -1.82 8.31
C ARG A 103 -2.70 -2.51 7.00
N VAL A 104 -1.51 -3.12 6.90
CA VAL A 104 -1.03 -3.73 5.66
C VAL A 104 -1.26 -5.23 5.58
N SER A 105 -1.62 -5.89 6.68
CA SER A 105 -1.87 -7.34 6.71
C SER A 105 -3.25 -7.69 6.19
N PHE A 106 -3.31 -8.78 5.44
CA PHE A 106 -4.56 -9.41 4.99
C PHE A 106 -4.98 -10.60 5.88
N ALA A 107 -4.41 -10.75 7.09
CA ALA A 107 -4.72 -11.86 7.99
C ALA A 107 -6.22 -12.00 8.29
N ASP A 108 -6.94 -10.88 8.41
CA ASP A 108 -8.38 -10.87 8.68
C ASP A 108 -9.27 -11.09 7.44
N GLY A 109 -8.69 -11.04 6.23
CA GLY A 109 -9.46 -11.16 4.99
C GLY A 109 -8.61 -11.57 3.78
N PRO A 110 -7.87 -12.69 3.82
CA PRO A 110 -6.97 -13.07 2.73
C PRO A 110 -7.70 -13.35 1.41
N LEU A 111 -8.93 -13.85 1.47
CA LEU A 111 -9.76 -14.06 0.28
C LEU A 111 -10.08 -12.76 -0.45
N TYR A 112 -10.20 -11.65 0.28
CA TYR A 112 -10.44 -10.34 -0.33
C TYR A 112 -9.31 -9.96 -1.30
N ALA A 113 -8.06 -10.15 -0.89
CA ALA A 113 -6.92 -9.91 -1.75
C ALA A 113 -6.91 -10.84 -2.97
N ALA A 114 -7.18 -12.14 -2.77
CA ALA A 114 -7.16 -13.14 -3.84
C ALA A 114 -8.20 -12.91 -4.94
N ILE A 115 -9.39 -12.39 -4.59
CA ILE A 115 -10.49 -12.16 -5.55
C ILE A 115 -10.59 -10.71 -6.02
N HIS A 116 -9.86 -9.79 -5.42
CA HIS A 116 -10.01 -8.35 -5.63
C HIS A 116 -9.86 -7.96 -7.10
N GLU A 117 -8.80 -8.42 -7.74
CA GLU A 117 -8.54 -8.14 -9.15
C GLU A 117 -9.66 -8.69 -10.06
N SER A 118 -10.19 -9.88 -9.74
CA SER A 118 -11.27 -10.53 -10.50
C SER A 118 -12.57 -9.75 -10.46
N ILE A 119 -12.87 -9.05 -9.36
CA ILE A 119 -14.07 -8.21 -9.21
C ILE A 119 -14.07 -7.08 -10.25
N TYR A 120 -12.91 -6.59 -10.63
CA TYR A 120 -12.75 -5.51 -11.60
C TYR A 120 -12.59 -5.98 -13.05
N GLY A 121 -12.52 -7.29 -13.29
CA GLY A 121 -12.41 -7.89 -14.64
C GLY A 121 -13.57 -7.64 -15.58
N GLY A 122 -14.66 -7.05 -15.10
CA GLY A 122 -15.83 -6.65 -15.89
C GLY A 122 -16.89 -7.74 -16.07
N ALA A 123 -18.11 -7.34 -16.41
CA ALA A 123 -19.28 -8.22 -16.55
C ALA A 123 -19.20 -9.20 -17.74
N GLY A 124 -18.15 -9.15 -18.53
CA GLY A 124 -17.95 -9.98 -19.72
C GLY A 124 -17.21 -11.29 -19.50
N GLY A 125 -16.67 -11.54 -18.32
CA GLY A 125 -16.13 -12.85 -17.88
C GLY A 125 -15.02 -13.48 -18.75
N GLN A 126 -14.35 -12.74 -19.63
CA GLN A 126 -13.53 -13.35 -20.67
C GLN A 126 -12.08 -12.87 -20.76
N ALA A 127 -11.66 -11.91 -19.95
CA ALA A 127 -10.25 -11.50 -19.97
C ALA A 127 -9.68 -11.51 -18.56
N THR A 128 -8.59 -12.23 -18.38
CA THR A 128 -7.74 -12.05 -17.21
C THR A 128 -7.37 -10.57 -17.15
N THR A 129 -7.46 -9.95 -15.98
CA THR A 129 -7.08 -8.54 -15.81
C THR A 129 -5.57 -8.36 -15.93
N ASN A 130 -4.82 -9.46 -15.79
CA ASN A 130 -3.37 -9.51 -15.84
C ASN A 130 -2.74 -8.42 -14.95
N TRP A 131 -3.19 -8.36 -13.69
CA TRP A 131 -2.73 -7.39 -12.71
C TRP A 131 -2.84 -5.94 -13.20
N ALA A 132 -4.04 -5.55 -13.63
CA ALA A 132 -4.31 -4.23 -14.19
C ALA A 132 -3.92 -3.09 -13.23
N ALA A 133 -4.18 -3.24 -11.93
CA ALA A 133 -3.74 -2.26 -10.93
C ALA A 133 -2.23 -2.07 -10.95
N HIS A 134 -1.46 -3.16 -11.04
CA HIS A 134 0.00 -3.12 -11.07
C HIS A 134 0.54 -2.45 -12.34
N ARG A 135 -0.02 -2.77 -13.51
CA ARG A 135 0.40 -2.15 -14.78
C ARG A 135 0.03 -0.67 -14.84
N VAL A 136 -1.21 -0.34 -14.48
CA VAL A 136 -1.70 1.05 -14.53
C VAL A 136 -0.98 1.94 -13.53
N ARG A 137 -0.52 1.39 -12.40
CA ARG A 137 0.30 2.13 -11.43
C ARG A 137 1.51 2.80 -12.08
N GLU A 138 2.17 2.12 -13.01
CA GLU A 138 3.37 2.64 -13.68
C GLU A 138 3.09 3.84 -14.61
N GLU A 139 1.83 4.09 -14.97
CA GLU A 139 1.43 5.29 -15.70
C GLU A 139 1.43 6.56 -14.81
N PHE A 140 1.55 6.39 -13.48
CA PHE A 140 1.56 7.46 -12.50
C PHE A 140 2.90 7.49 -11.76
N PRO A 141 3.82 8.38 -12.13
CA PRO A 141 5.18 8.41 -11.54
C PRO A 141 5.20 8.47 -10.03
N GLU A 142 4.21 9.12 -9.42
CA GLU A 142 4.11 9.23 -7.95
C GLU A 142 3.84 7.88 -7.29
N PHE A 143 3.11 7.00 -7.97
CA PHE A 143 2.70 5.67 -7.49
C PHE A 143 3.54 4.54 -8.05
N ALA A 144 4.30 4.76 -9.12
CA ALA A 144 5.21 3.77 -9.72
C ALA A 144 6.13 3.14 -8.67
N GLU A 145 6.81 2.06 -9.01
CA GLU A 145 7.70 1.37 -8.07
C GLU A 145 8.73 2.32 -7.46
N SER A 146 9.33 3.19 -8.27
CA SER A 146 10.28 4.23 -7.84
C SER A 146 9.62 5.45 -7.19
N GLY A 147 8.31 5.53 -7.16
CA GLY A 147 7.58 6.66 -6.58
C GLY A 147 7.53 6.59 -5.05
N THR A 148 7.12 7.69 -4.43
CA THR A 148 7.09 7.82 -2.96
C THR A 148 5.70 8.05 -2.38
N TRP A 149 4.66 8.14 -3.22
CA TRP A 149 3.31 8.35 -2.73
C TRP A 149 2.67 7.05 -2.27
N LEU A 150 1.76 7.17 -1.31
CA LEU A 150 1.03 6.04 -0.75
C LEU A 150 0.08 5.44 -1.79
N THR A 151 0.02 4.13 -1.87
CA THR A 151 -0.96 3.43 -2.71
C THR A 151 -2.25 3.18 -1.93
N GLY A 152 -3.38 3.14 -2.62
CA GLY A 152 -4.70 2.97 -1.98
C GLY A 152 -5.13 1.52 -1.89
N GLU A 153 -6.43 1.31 -2.04
CA GLU A 153 -7.05 -0.02 -2.07
C GLU A 153 -6.80 -0.72 -3.42
N HIS A 154 -5.55 -1.06 -3.65
CA HIS A 154 -5.10 -1.77 -4.83
C HIS A 154 -4.35 -3.02 -4.39
N ILE A 155 -4.53 -4.12 -5.10
CA ILE A 155 -3.81 -5.37 -4.84
C ILE A 155 -2.76 -5.56 -5.92
N PHE A 156 -1.55 -5.90 -5.48
CA PHE A 156 -0.39 -6.08 -6.34
C PHE A 156 0.18 -7.50 -6.20
N PRO A 157 0.75 -8.08 -7.25
CA PRO A 157 1.24 -9.46 -7.23
C PRO A 157 2.28 -9.70 -6.12
N TRP A 158 3.19 -8.78 -5.89
CA TRP A 158 4.23 -8.89 -4.87
C TRP A 158 3.70 -8.99 -3.42
N GLN A 159 2.46 -8.56 -3.16
CA GLN A 159 1.86 -8.70 -1.82
C GLN A 159 1.67 -10.17 -1.42
N PHE A 160 1.47 -11.06 -2.42
CA PHE A 160 1.33 -12.49 -2.17
C PHE A 160 2.64 -13.16 -1.77
N ASP A 161 3.78 -12.55 -2.08
CA ASP A 161 5.10 -13.00 -1.64
C ASP A 161 5.49 -12.41 -0.29
N GLU A 162 5.08 -11.18 -0.01
CA GLU A 162 5.50 -10.43 1.18
C GLU A 162 4.59 -10.62 2.40
N ASP A 163 3.27 -10.85 2.20
CA ASP A 163 2.34 -11.07 3.30
C ASP A 163 2.15 -12.56 3.58
N PRO A 164 2.61 -13.08 4.75
CA PRO A 164 2.45 -14.49 5.09
C PRO A 164 1.01 -14.99 5.05
N ALA A 165 0.03 -14.10 5.30
CA ALA A 165 -1.39 -14.43 5.21
C ALA A 165 -1.86 -14.75 3.78
N LEU A 166 -1.12 -14.32 2.76
CA LEU A 166 -1.45 -14.53 1.36
C LEU A 166 -0.69 -15.67 0.68
N HIS A 167 0.35 -16.24 1.31
CA HIS A 167 1.18 -17.28 0.69
C HIS A 167 0.35 -18.46 0.16
N ALA A 168 -0.67 -18.89 0.90
CA ALA A 168 -1.53 -20.01 0.50
C ALA A 168 -2.42 -19.69 -0.73
N PHE A 169 -2.53 -18.43 -1.11
CA PHE A 169 -3.37 -17.97 -2.22
C PHE A 169 -2.56 -17.52 -3.45
N ALA A 170 -1.23 -17.57 -3.39
CA ALA A 170 -0.36 -17.09 -4.46
C ALA A 170 -0.67 -17.77 -5.80
N ASP A 171 -0.80 -19.11 -5.82
CA ASP A 171 -1.10 -19.86 -7.04
C ASP A 171 -2.49 -19.53 -7.61
N ALA A 172 -3.48 -19.30 -6.74
CA ALA A 172 -4.84 -18.95 -7.17
C ALA A 172 -4.95 -17.53 -7.70
N ALA A 173 -4.06 -16.63 -7.27
CA ALA A 173 -4.04 -15.23 -7.69
C ALA A 173 -3.37 -15.04 -9.07
N HIS A 174 -2.58 -16.00 -9.52
CA HIS A 174 -1.88 -15.97 -10.81
C HIS A 174 -2.68 -16.60 -11.97
N GLY A 175 -3.93 -17.00 -11.72
CA GLY A 175 -4.81 -17.66 -12.70
C GLY A 175 -5.37 -16.76 -13.78
#